data_e2be78241afed0b7b5db86730e2a9c98
#
_entry.id   e2be78241afed0b7b5db86730e2a9c98
#
_cell.length_a   1.000
_cell.length_b   1.000
_cell.length_c   1.000
_cell.angle_alpha   90.00
_cell.angle_beta   90.00
_cell.angle_gamma   90.00
#
_symmetry.space_group_name_H-M   'P 1'
#
loop_
_entity.id
_entity.type
_entity.pdbx_description
1 polymer ?
#
loop_
_entity_poly.entity_id
_entity_poly.type
_entity_poly.pdbx_seq_one_letter_code
_entity_poly.pdbx_strand_id
1 'polypeptide(L)'
;MAKAPPVLTRLQNHSPKKAHKQHSMSPLCLSIFLLVTCVALFTLFQIQSLHTPPSSSSPWFLMHQWQKVTTSTQELTSMAEKLRQAVTFLPLKDLRYQEKALQGHTWFMSSMYDTREEGEVQYQQFPSQSSNGRLLCLKGRDTHDGSWNSYALAWPETLLFNATLLKGLTFVSYNHYNYDNIWHGLSAVVPFVAWHIRNECESPSRWILYHWGELRFKMGAWLRTLTEATFDGEPFIEGFEWANNSEPICFEKAVVMRHNEGGMSRVRRMETYDYMRRKARAYCNVSLEDARINNKGLPGIGLTLFMRTGPRSFRNESAVIGIFEKECAKVEGCKLMVAYSNNLTFCEQVKLMSLTDILVSPHGAQLTNMFLMDRNSSVMEFFPKGWLKLAGVGQYVYHWIASWSGMKHQGAWRDPEGEPCPFPEDDRWCMSVYKGGKIGLNETYFSKWAKNVLNEVKTRKTVEVSNKSTASTSSCACS
;
A
#
# COMPACT_ATOMS: atom_id res chain seq x y z
N MET A 1 41.45 11.73 -20.57
CA MET A 1 42.60 10.99 -20.05
C MET A 1 42.44 10.89 -18.54
N ALA A 2 41.95 9.80 -18.02
CA ALA A 2 41.80 9.55 -16.60
C ALA A 2 42.55 8.25 -16.28
N LYS A 3 43.51 8.33 -15.37
CA LYS A 3 44.37 7.22 -14.92
C LYS A 3 43.63 6.35 -13.91
N ALA A 4 43.71 5.03 -14.11
CA ALA A 4 43.30 4.03 -13.16
C ALA A 4 44.30 3.87 -11.99
N PRO A 5 43.85 3.45 -10.79
CA PRO A 5 44.74 3.21 -9.66
C PRO A 5 45.38 1.81 -9.71
N PRO A 6 46.52 1.60 -9.03
CA PRO A 6 47.35 0.41 -9.19
C PRO A 6 46.89 -0.78 -8.36
N VAL A 7 47.09 -1.95 -8.94
CA VAL A 7 46.86 -3.27 -8.35
C VAL A 7 47.99 -3.60 -7.36
N LEU A 8 47.64 -3.93 -6.13
CA LEU A 8 48.53 -4.46 -5.09
C LEU A 8 48.72 -5.96 -5.27
N THR A 9 49.90 -6.36 -5.73
CA THR A 9 50.38 -7.75 -5.74
C THR A 9 50.81 -8.20 -4.35
N ARG A 10 50.20 -9.28 -3.89
CA ARG A 10 50.53 -9.93 -2.61
C ARG A 10 51.51 -11.05 -2.87
N LEU A 11 52.70 -10.93 -2.32
CA LEU A 11 53.77 -11.93 -2.32
C LEU A 11 53.33 -13.18 -1.55
N GLN A 12 53.46 -14.35 -2.20
CA GLN A 12 53.30 -15.67 -1.58
C GLN A 12 54.64 -16.12 -1.01
N ASN A 13 54.64 -16.39 0.29
CA ASN A 13 55.72 -17.10 0.94
C ASN A 13 55.46 -18.63 0.86
N HIS A 14 56.31 -19.35 0.17
CA HIS A 14 56.36 -20.80 0.19
C HIS A 14 57.10 -21.33 1.39
N SER A 15 56.50 -22.21 2.14
CA SER A 15 57.13 -23.13 3.08
C SER A 15 56.64 -24.57 2.80
N PRO A 16 57.54 -25.55 2.71
CA PRO A 16 57.19 -26.91 2.29
C PRO A 16 56.59 -27.72 3.45
N LYS A 17 55.38 -28.15 3.32
CA LYS A 17 54.79 -29.16 4.22
C LYS A 17 54.84 -30.53 3.61
N LYS A 18 55.36 -31.52 4.39
CA LYS A 18 55.49 -32.95 4.11
C LYS A 18 54.13 -33.54 3.75
N ALA A 19 54.10 -34.30 2.66
CA ALA A 19 52.96 -35.05 2.20
C ALA A 19 52.70 -36.24 3.11
N HIS A 20 51.57 -36.23 3.85
CA HIS A 20 50.97 -37.40 4.45
C HIS A 20 50.02 -38.03 3.40
N LYS A 21 50.35 -39.22 2.93
CA LYS A 21 49.54 -40.02 2.01
C LYS A 21 48.28 -40.50 2.76
N GLN A 22 47.22 -39.78 2.66
CA GLN A 22 45.89 -40.22 3.06
C GLN A 22 45.31 -41.09 1.94
N HIS A 23 45.11 -42.38 2.18
CA HIS A 23 44.39 -43.27 1.27
C HIS A 23 42.91 -42.85 1.24
N SER A 24 42.56 -42.04 0.28
CA SER A 24 41.17 -41.72 -0.02
C SER A 24 40.57 -42.89 -0.80
N MET A 25 39.62 -43.62 -0.16
CA MET A 25 38.78 -44.58 -0.87
C MET A 25 38.01 -43.86 -1.98
N SER A 26 37.95 -44.48 -3.16
CA SER A 26 37.19 -43.91 -4.28
C SER A 26 35.72 -43.81 -3.91
N PRO A 27 34.99 -42.78 -4.38
CA PRO A 27 33.57 -42.61 -4.07
C PRO A 27 32.72 -43.82 -4.47
N LEU A 28 33.16 -44.59 -5.45
CA LEU A 28 32.51 -45.82 -5.85
C LEU A 28 32.61 -46.93 -4.78
N CYS A 29 33.79 -47.10 -4.13
CA CYS A 29 33.97 -48.05 -3.02
C CYS A 29 33.15 -47.66 -1.80
N LEU A 30 32.99 -46.34 -1.50
CA LEU A 30 32.19 -45.88 -0.39
C LEU A 30 30.67 -46.13 -0.63
N SER A 31 30.20 -45.95 -1.88
CA SER A 31 28.82 -46.24 -2.25
C SER A 31 28.48 -47.70 -2.20
N ILE A 32 29.38 -48.56 -2.65
CA ILE A 32 29.21 -50.02 -2.57
C ILE A 32 29.22 -50.50 -1.10
N PHE A 33 30.11 -49.94 -0.27
CA PHE A 33 30.16 -50.28 1.14
C PHE A 33 28.88 -49.88 1.89
N LEU A 34 28.33 -48.67 1.61
CA LEU A 34 27.06 -48.20 2.15
C LEU A 34 25.88 -49.07 1.69
N LEU A 35 25.85 -49.49 0.44
CA LEU A 35 24.79 -50.34 -0.07
C LEU A 35 24.82 -51.75 0.57
N VAL A 36 26.00 -52.32 0.72
CA VAL A 36 26.17 -53.63 1.37
C VAL A 36 25.79 -53.56 2.85
N THR A 37 26.18 -52.50 3.56
CA THR A 37 25.79 -52.32 4.97
C THR A 37 24.28 -52.10 5.13
N CYS A 38 23.61 -51.35 4.24
CA CYS A 38 22.15 -51.16 4.26
C CYS A 38 21.42 -52.49 3.99
N VAL A 39 21.88 -53.30 3.03
CA VAL A 39 21.31 -54.64 2.77
C VAL A 39 21.52 -55.58 3.95
N ALA A 40 22.71 -55.58 4.56
CA ALA A 40 23.00 -56.41 5.74
C ALA A 40 22.13 -56.01 6.96
N LEU A 41 21.94 -54.70 7.20
CA LEU A 41 21.06 -54.21 8.26
C LEU A 41 19.59 -54.57 8.00
N PHE A 42 19.16 -54.47 6.75
CA PHE A 42 17.79 -54.86 6.39
C PHE A 42 17.55 -56.36 6.54
N THR A 43 18.51 -57.20 6.15
CA THR A 43 18.41 -58.66 6.34
C THR A 43 18.46 -59.05 7.81
N LEU A 44 19.30 -58.39 8.64
CA LEU A 44 19.31 -58.60 10.09
C LEU A 44 17.99 -58.22 10.74
N PHE A 45 17.39 -57.09 10.29
CA PHE A 45 16.07 -56.67 10.76
C PHE A 45 14.99 -57.69 10.39
N GLN A 46 15.03 -58.24 9.19
CA GLN A 46 14.12 -59.29 8.74
C GLN A 46 14.28 -60.56 9.55
N ILE A 47 15.53 -60.99 9.83
CA ILE A 47 15.85 -62.21 10.64
C ILE A 47 15.40 -61.99 12.10
N GLN A 48 15.60 -60.81 12.68
CA GLN A 48 15.09 -60.49 14.01
C GLN A 48 13.56 -60.53 14.08
N SER A 49 12.88 -60.11 13.04
CA SER A 49 11.40 -60.17 12.97
C SER A 49 10.86 -61.59 12.84
N LEU A 50 11.68 -62.54 12.34
CA LEU A 50 11.34 -63.96 12.23
C LEU A 50 11.64 -64.76 13.49
N HIS A 51 12.55 -64.30 14.39
CA HIS A 51 12.96 -64.97 15.59
C HIS A 51 12.29 -64.48 16.88
N THR A 52 11.38 -63.54 16.81
CA THR A 52 10.52 -63.20 17.95
C THR A 52 9.47 -64.32 18.12
N PRO A 53 9.42 -65.00 19.23
CA PRO A 53 8.35 -65.97 19.46
C PRO A 53 7.02 -65.24 19.48
N PRO A 54 5.94 -65.84 19.00
CA PRO A 54 4.64 -65.18 19.01
C PRO A 54 4.19 -65.04 20.48
N SER A 55 4.60 -63.92 21.12
CA SER A 55 3.86 -63.45 22.27
C SER A 55 2.45 -63.11 21.75
N SER A 56 1.45 -63.58 22.46
CA SER A 56 0.01 -63.58 22.13
C SER A 56 -0.65 -62.21 21.94
N SER A 57 0.03 -61.30 21.25
CA SER A 57 -0.50 -60.02 20.78
C SER A 57 -0.22 -59.92 19.28
N SER A 58 -1.06 -60.60 18.49
CA SER A 58 -1.17 -60.40 17.03
C SER A 58 -1.28 -58.90 16.72
N PRO A 59 -0.55 -58.39 15.68
CA PRO A 59 -0.77 -57.02 15.17
C PRO A 59 -2.23 -56.75 14.84
N TRP A 60 -3.00 -57.80 14.51
CA TRP A 60 -4.44 -57.74 14.32
C TRP A 60 -5.22 -57.45 15.62
N PHE A 61 -4.68 -57.86 16.79
CA PHE A 61 -5.31 -57.53 18.06
C PHE A 61 -5.11 -56.07 18.45
N LEU A 62 -3.96 -55.49 18.15
CA LEU A 62 -3.71 -54.06 18.29
C LEU A 62 -4.58 -53.26 17.30
N MET A 63 -4.70 -53.72 16.06
CA MET A 63 -5.62 -53.08 15.09
C MET A 63 -7.07 -53.17 15.52
N HIS A 64 -7.50 -54.33 16.11
CA HIS A 64 -8.87 -54.43 16.66
C HIS A 64 -9.05 -53.60 17.93
N GLN A 65 -8.01 -53.41 18.73
CA GLN A 65 -8.06 -52.52 19.88
C GLN A 65 -8.08 -51.06 19.46
N TRP A 66 -7.35 -50.67 18.41
CA TRP A 66 -7.46 -49.37 17.76
C TRP A 66 -8.84 -49.18 17.13
N GLN A 67 -9.41 -50.15 16.47
CA GLN A 67 -10.79 -50.09 15.96
C GLN A 67 -11.83 -50.01 17.09
N LYS A 68 -11.61 -50.63 18.24
CA LYS A 68 -12.51 -50.48 19.40
C LYS A 68 -12.39 -49.12 20.08
N VAL A 69 -11.22 -48.49 20.09
CA VAL A 69 -11.02 -47.12 20.59
C VAL A 69 -11.61 -46.11 19.66
N THR A 70 -11.77 -46.42 18.37
CA THR A 70 -12.36 -45.50 17.37
C THR A 70 -13.87 -45.67 17.17
N THR A 71 -14.56 -46.53 17.93
CA THR A 71 -15.99 -46.81 17.70
C THR A 71 -16.97 -45.94 18.47
N SER A 72 -16.54 -44.94 19.25
CA SER A 72 -17.48 -43.90 19.66
C SER A 72 -17.35 -42.72 18.69
N THR A 73 -18.26 -42.69 17.77
CA THR A 73 -18.43 -41.48 16.84
C THR A 73 -18.43 -40.21 17.62
N GLN A 74 -18.85 -40.22 18.86
CA GLN A 74 -18.90 -39.06 19.76
C GLN A 74 -17.53 -38.64 20.30
N GLU A 75 -16.60 -39.58 20.54
CA GLU A 75 -15.22 -39.29 20.95
C GLU A 75 -14.38 -38.78 19.79
N LEU A 76 -14.59 -39.30 18.58
CA LEU A 76 -13.95 -38.82 17.35
C LEU A 76 -14.38 -37.42 16.99
N THR A 77 -15.68 -37.08 17.09
CA THR A 77 -16.19 -35.74 16.90
C THR A 77 -15.64 -34.79 17.95
N SER A 78 -15.60 -35.17 19.22
CA SER A 78 -15.02 -34.37 20.29
C SER A 78 -13.52 -34.11 20.10
N MET A 79 -12.75 -35.10 19.64
CA MET A 79 -11.32 -34.95 19.35
C MET A 79 -11.10 -34.03 18.13
N ALA A 80 -11.87 -34.21 17.06
CA ALA A 80 -11.82 -33.39 15.86
C ALA A 80 -12.19 -31.92 16.18
N GLU A 81 -13.19 -31.70 17.02
CA GLU A 81 -13.55 -30.37 17.51
C GLU A 81 -12.43 -29.72 18.33
N LYS A 82 -11.82 -30.46 19.25
CA LYS A 82 -10.67 -29.96 20.04
C LYS A 82 -9.50 -29.58 19.14
N LEU A 83 -9.20 -30.39 18.11
CA LEU A 83 -8.14 -30.08 17.13
C LEU A 83 -8.48 -28.86 16.27
N ARG A 84 -9.75 -28.69 15.89
CA ARG A 84 -10.20 -27.51 15.14
C ARG A 84 -10.14 -26.23 15.97
N GLN A 85 -10.37 -26.31 17.28
CA GLN A 85 -10.25 -25.20 18.21
C GLN A 85 -8.80 -24.89 18.57
N ALA A 86 -7.90 -25.86 18.44
CA ALA A 86 -6.47 -25.68 18.70
C ALA A 86 -5.78 -24.97 17.55
N VAL A 87 -5.89 -23.65 17.48
CA VAL A 87 -5.23 -22.82 16.48
C VAL A 87 -3.99 -22.12 17.04
N THR A 88 -3.00 -21.90 16.20
CA THR A 88 -1.84 -21.10 16.55
C THR A 88 -2.03 -19.67 16.07
N PHE A 89 -1.96 -18.73 17.02
CA PHE A 89 -1.92 -17.32 16.69
C PHE A 89 -0.52 -16.90 16.25
N LEU A 90 -0.44 -16.28 15.09
CA LEU A 90 0.79 -15.74 14.53
C LEU A 90 0.83 -14.23 14.74
N PRO A 91 1.97 -13.64 15.13
CA PRO A 91 2.07 -12.20 15.34
C PRO A 91 1.85 -11.46 14.00
N LEU A 92 1.18 -10.31 14.08
CA LEU A 92 1.01 -9.42 12.92
C LEU A 92 2.33 -8.79 12.49
N LYS A 93 3.29 -8.66 13.40
CA LYS A 93 4.63 -8.19 13.12
C LYS A 93 5.64 -9.28 13.43
N ASP A 94 6.24 -9.84 12.41
CA ASP A 94 7.30 -10.82 12.56
C ASP A 94 8.68 -10.15 12.63
N LEU A 95 9.30 -10.19 13.79
CA LEU A 95 10.59 -9.55 14.05
C LEU A 95 11.80 -10.40 13.63
N ARG A 96 11.61 -11.66 13.24
CA ARG A 96 12.70 -12.60 12.98
C ARG A 96 13.59 -12.24 11.79
N TYR A 97 13.02 -11.50 10.83
CA TYR A 97 13.68 -11.16 9.57
C TYR A 97 14.16 -9.73 9.51
N GLN A 98 14.21 -9.02 10.65
CA GLN A 98 14.58 -7.62 10.67
C GLN A 98 15.66 -7.34 11.72
N GLU A 99 16.64 -6.53 11.35
CA GLU A 99 17.67 -6.07 12.29
C GLU A 99 17.10 -5.15 13.37
N LYS A 100 16.01 -4.44 13.05
CA LYS A 100 15.33 -3.53 13.97
C LYS A 100 13.85 -3.92 14.09
N ALA A 101 13.34 -3.93 15.31
CA ALA A 101 11.93 -4.23 15.60
C ALA A 101 10.95 -3.39 14.79
N LEU A 102 11.27 -2.10 14.55
CA LEU A 102 10.44 -1.19 13.76
C LEU A 102 10.31 -1.57 12.28
N GLN A 103 11.17 -2.45 11.77
CA GLN A 103 11.18 -2.90 10.38
C GLN A 103 10.56 -4.30 10.20
N GLY A 104 9.96 -4.87 11.27
CA GLY A 104 9.38 -6.21 11.22
C GLY A 104 8.38 -6.40 10.09
N HIS A 105 8.46 -7.56 9.43
CA HIS A 105 7.46 -8.01 8.47
C HIS A 105 6.40 -8.87 9.16
N THR A 106 5.26 -8.97 8.55
CA THR A 106 4.18 -9.83 9.03
C THR A 106 3.89 -10.95 8.02
N TRP A 107 3.69 -12.15 8.52
CA TRP A 107 3.19 -13.29 7.73
C TRP A 107 1.80 -13.05 7.17
N PHE A 108 1.03 -12.25 7.87
CA PHE A 108 -0.32 -11.85 7.48
C PHE A 108 -0.37 -11.20 6.10
N MET A 109 0.71 -10.51 5.74
CA MET A 109 0.85 -9.83 4.44
C MET A 109 1.74 -10.62 3.47
N SER A 110 1.96 -11.92 3.72
CA SER A 110 2.71 -12.78 2.81
C SER A 110 1.97 -12.92 1.48
N SER A 111 2.70 -12.72 0.40
CA SER A 111 2.16 -12.84 -0.96
C SER A 111 1.76 -14.26 -1.36
N MET A 112 2.04 -15.29 -0.56
CA MET A 112 1.71 -16.68 -0.89
C MET A 112 0.20 -16.94 -1.04
N TYR A 113 -0.62 -16.19 -0.30
CA TYR A 113 -2.08 -16.36 -0.27
C TYR A 113 -2.82 -15.18 -0.88
N ASP A 114 -2.10 -14.16 -1.37
CA ASP A 114 -2.72 -13.01 -2.02
C ASP A 114 -3.43 -13.47 -3.31
N THR A 115 -4.63 -12.96 -3.54
CA THR A 115 -5.28 -13.11 -4.83
C THR A 115 -4.44 -12.39 -5.88
N ARG A 116 -4.08 -13.12 -6.94
CA ARG A 116 -3.30 -12.59 -8.05
C ARG A 116 -4.09 -12.77 -9.33
N GLU A 117 -4.52 -11.66 -9.86
CA GLU A 117 -5.10 -11.56 -11.17
C GLU A 117 -4.39 -10.43 -11.90
N GLU A 118 -4.07 -10.64 -13.17
CA GLU A 118 -3.32 -9.67 -13.94
C GLU A 118 -4.09 -8.35 -14.04
N GLY A 119 -3.43 -7.27 -13.64
CA GLY A 119 -4.00 -5.93 -13.68
C GLY A 119 -4.92 -5.56 -12.52
N GLU A 120 -5.13 -6.46 -11.56
CA GLU A 120 -5.98 -6.23 -10.39
C GLU A 120 -5.19 -6.09 -9.08
N VAL A 121 -5.87 -5.62 -8.02
CA VAL A 121 -5.28 -5.51 -6.69
C VAL A 121 -4.94 -6.88 -6.11
N GLN A 122 -3.91 -6.93 -5.30
CA GLN A 122 -3.59 -8.13 -4.51
C GLN A 122 -4.29 -8.02 -3.15
N TYR A 123 -5.05 -9.03 -2.79
CA TYR A 123 -5.76 -9.09 -1.52
C TYR A 123 -5.86 -10.53 -0.99
N GLN A 124 -6.18 -10.64 0.28
CA GLN A 124 -6.59 -11.89 0.92
C GLN A 124 -8.05 -11.76 1.35
N GLN A 125 -8.86 -12.76 1.05
CA GLN A 125 -10.25 -12.80 1.47
C GLN A 125 -10.50 -14.00 2.39
N PHE A 126 -11.28 -13.79 3.44
CA PHE A 126 -11.67 -14.79 4.42
C PHE A 126 -13.19 -14.71 4.66
N PRO A 127 -13.92 -15.83 4.57
CA PRO A 127 -13.47 -17.14 4.08
C PRO A 127 -13.23 -17.14 2.56
N SER A 128 -12.40 -18.06 2.10
CA SER A 128 -12.12 -18.25 0.67
C SER A 128 -11.66 -19.69 0.41
N GLN A 129 -11.52 -20.05 -0.87
CA GLN A 129 -10.94 -21.33 -1.24
C GLN A 129 -9.48 -21.47 -0.75
N SER A 130 -8.69 -20.40 -0.84
CA SER A 130 -7.30 -20.40 -0.38
C SER A 130 -7.18 -20.53 1.14
N SER A 131 -8.19 -20.10 1.90
CA SER A 131 -8.25 -20.31 3.36
C SER A 131 -8.93 -21.63 3.74
N ASN A 132 -9.33 -22.47 2.78
CA ASN A 132 -10.16 -23.66 2.98
C ASN A 132 -11.46 -23.37 3.74
N GLY A 133 -12.11 -22.23 3.46
CA GLY A 133 -13.35 -21.82 4.11
C GLY A 133 -13.16 -21.26 5.53
N ARG A 134 -11.93 -21.12 6.02
CA ARG A 134 -11.67 -20.61 7.39
C ARG A 134 -11.82 -19.11 7.47
N LEU A 135 -12.34 -18.65 8.61
CA LEU A 135 -12.51 -17.26 8.97
C LEU A 135 -11.20 -16.66 9.50
N LEU A 136 -11.01 -15.38 9.28
CA LEU A 136 -9.96 -14.60 9.93
C LEU A 136 -10.38 -14.30 11.38
N CYS A 137 -9.48 -14.56 12.32
CA CYS A 137 -9.62 -14.16 13.72
C CYS A 137 -8.39 -13.34 14.14
N LEU A 138 -8.63 -12.24 14.82
CA LEU A 138 -7.60 -11.36 15.37
C LEU A 138 -7.60 -11.46 16.90
N LYS A 139 -6.44 -11.19 17.51
CA LYS A 139 -6.26 -11.15 18.96
C LYS A 139 -5.23 -10.08 19.30
N GLY A 140 -5.51 -9.33 20.37
CA GLY A 140 -4.68 -8.20 20.78
C GLY A 140 -5.16 -6.86 20.20
N ARG A 141 -4.87 -5.79 20.92
CA ARG A 141 -5.20 -4.40 20.53
C ARG A 141 -4.06 -3.44 20.85
N ASP A 142 -2.83 -3.90 20.75
CA ASP A 142 -1.67 -3.08 21.04
C ASP A 142 -1.45 -2.02 19.96
N THR A 143 -1.20 -0.79 20.39
CA THR A 143 -1.00 0.39 19.53
C THR A 143 0.46 0.78 19.36
N HIS A 144 1.38 0.06 20.02
CA HIS A 144 2.80 0.42 20.09
C HIS A 144 3.71 -0.68 19.56
N ASP A 145 3.31 -1.95 19.69
CA ASP A 145 4.07 -3.08 19.20
C ASP A 145 3.17 -4.12 18.49
N GLY A 146 3.30 -4.21 17.20
CA GLY A 146 2.52 -5.14 16.38
C GLY A 146 2.79 -6.63 16.67
N SER A 147 3.84 -6.97 17.42
CA SER A 147 4.09 -8.36 17.84
C SER A 147 3.12 -8.86 18.92
N TRP A 148 2.49 -7.94 19.65
CA TRP A 148 1.44 -8.24 20.62
C TRP A 148 0.06 -8.47 19.97
N ASN A 149 -0.10 -8.04 18.74
CA ASN A 149 -1.28 -8.32 17.93
C ASN A 149 -1.02 -9.55 17.09
N SER A 150 -2.01 -10.41 16.97
CA SER A 150 -1.86 -11.70 16.30
C SER A 150 -3.12 -12.08 15.54
N TYR A 151 -2.98 -13.01 14.59
CA TYR A 151 -4.06 -13.55 13.81
C TYR A 151 -4.01 -15.07 13.76
N ALA A 152 -5.17 -15.67 13.54
CA ALA A 152 -5.31 -17.10 13.27
C ALA A 152 -6.47 -17.32 12.28
N LEU A 153 -6.54 -18.50 11.71
CA LEU A 153 -7.66 -18.93 10.88
C LEU A 153 -8.46 -20.00 11.63
N ALA A 154 -9.75 -19.77 11.79
CA ALA A 154 -10.67 -20.65 12.50
C ALA A 154 -11.73 -21.24 11.57
N TRP A 155 -12.23 -22.44 11.88
CA TRP A 155 -13.35 -23.04 11.17
C TRP A 155 -14.66 -22.38 11.59
N PRO A 156 -15.58 -22.05 10.65
CA PRO A 156 -16.87 -21.44 10.99
C PRO A 156 -17.72 -22.27 11.95
N GLU A 157 -17.66 -23.60 11.81
CA GLU A 157 -18.46 -24.55 12.59
C GLU A 157 -17.95 -24.70 14.02
N THR A 158 -16.66 -24.42 14.23
CA THR A 158 -16.01 -24.55 15.55
C THR A 158 -15.12 -23.35 15.82
N LEU A 159 -15.76 -22.26 16.23
CA LEU A 159 -15.03 -21.06 16.63
C LEU A 159 -14.17 -21.33 17.87
N LEU A 160 -13.14 -20.53 18.00
CA LEU A 160 -12.25 -20.54 19.16
C LEU A 160 -13.03 -20.27 20.45
N PHE A 161 -12.55 -20.86 21.54
CA PHE A 161 -13.13 -20.62 22.85
C PHE A 161 -13.14 -19.11 23.17
N ASN A 162 -14.28 -18.60 23.64
CA ASN A 162 -14.54 -17.17 23.89
C ASN A 162 -14.37 -16.25 22.67
N ALA A 163 -14.39 -16.77 21.43
CA ALA A 163 -14.32 -15.92 20.26
C ALA A 163 -15.65 -15.20 20.00
N THR A 164 -15.55 -13.90 19.70
CA THR A 164 -16.69 -13.12 19.21
C THR A 164 -16.72 -13.11 17.69
N LEU A 165 -17.83 -13.47 17.06
CA LEU A 165 -18.02 -13.36 15.60
C LEU A 165 -18.68 -12.03 15.24
N LEU A 166 -17.95 -11.19 14.51
CA LEU A 166 -18.45 -9.93 13.96
C LEU A 166 -19.06 -10.16 12.56
N LYS A 167 -20.31 -9.76 12.42
CA LYS A 167 -21.09 -9.89 11.18
C LYS A 167 -20.75 -8.78 10.18
N GLY A 168 -21.00 -9.07 8.90
CA GLY A 168 -20.77 -8.16 7.77
C GLY A 168 -19.32 -8.09 7.30
N LEU A 169 -19.11 -7.34 6.21
CA LEU A 169 -17.80 -7.17 5.60
C LEU A 169 -16.87 -6.32 6.49
N THR A 170 -15.68 -6.82 6.72
CA THR A 170 -14.61 -6.12 7.43
C THR A 170 -13.42 -5.88 6.51
N PHE A 171 -13.02 -4.64 6.33
CA PHE A 171 -11.74 -4.31 5.70
C PHE A 171 -10.62 -4.29 6.74
N VAL A 172 -9.50 -4.94 6.40
CA VAL A 172 -8.29 -4.95 7.25
C VAL A 172 -7.14 -4.36 6.45
N SER A 173 -6.75 -3.15 6.80
CA SER A 173 -5.67 -2.43 6.13
C SER A 173 -4.38 -2.59 6.90
N TYR A 174 -3.31 -2.96 6.19
CA TYR A 174 -1.95 -2.98 6.73
C TYR A 174 -1.09 -1.97 5.98
N ASN A 175 -0.59 -0.95 6.70
CA ASN A 175 0.17 0.13 6.10
C ASN A 175 1.55 0.30 6.80
N HIS A 176 2.57 0.68 6.02
CA HIS A 176 3.89 1.07 6.54
C HIS A 176 3.92 2.50 7.08
N TYR A 177 2.87 3.29 6.82
CA TYR A 177 2.76 4.68 7.19
C TYR A 177 1.48 4.91 7.97
N ASN A 178 1.44 6.00 8.74
CA ASN A 178 0.25 6.39 9.48
C ASN A 178 -0.84 6.94 8.54
N TYR A 179 -2.11 6.75 8.91
CA TYR A 179 -3.29 7.15 8.12
C TYR A 179 -3.64 8.64 8.24
N ASP A 180 -2.90 9.42 9.02
CA ASP A 180 -3.09 10.88 9.16
C ASP A 180 -2.56 11.67 7.96
N ASN A 181 -1.54 11.17 7.29
CA ASN A 181 -1.02 11.79 6.07
C ASN A 181 -1.89 11.40 4.87
N ILE A 182 -2.49 12.39 4.21
CA ILE A 182 -3.46 12.16 3.12
C ILE A 182 -2.88 11.35 1.94
N TRP A 183 -1.58 11.46 1.63
CA TRP A 183 -0.93 10.63 0.62
C TRP A 183 -0.82 9.17 1.06
N HIS A 184 -0.30 8.94 2.25
CA HIS A 184 -0.12 7.58 2.77
C HIS A 184 -1.46 6.90 3.03
N GLY A 185 -2.43 7.65 3.55
CA GLY A 185 -3.77 7.14 3.77
C GLY A 185 -4.50 6.83 2.46
N LEU A 186 -4.39 7.70 1.45
CA LEU A 186 -4.99 7.44 0.13
C LEU A 186 -4.43 6.15 -0.49
N SER A 187 -3.12 5.95 -0.46
CA SER A 187 -2.50 4.73 -1.01
C SER A 187 -2.91 3.45 -0.27
N ALA A 188 -3.35 3.56 1.00
CA ALA A 188 -3.94 2.45 1.74
C ALA A 188 -5.42 2.20 1.38
N VAL A 189 -6.17 3.22 0.97
CA VAL A 189 -7.61 3.14 0.66
C VAL A 189 -7.86 2.72 -0.79
N VAL A 190 -7.06 3.21 -1.75
CA VAL A 190 -7.26 2.94 -3.19
C VAL A 190 -7.44 1.46 -3.54
N PRO A 191 -6.66 0.50 -2.99
CA PRO A 191 -6.86 -0.92 -3.26
C PRO A 191 -8.25 -1.42 -2.84
N PHE A 192 -8.78 -0.97 -1.71
CA PHE A 192 -10.12 -1.35 -1.24
C PHE A 192 -11.22 -0.78 -2.13
N VAL A 193 -11.03 0.44 -2.65
CA VAL A 193 -11.97 1.03 -3.62
C VAL A 193 -11.98 0.23 -4.92
N ALA A 194 -10.81 -0.20 -5.41
CA ALA A 194 -10.73 -1.06 -6.58
C ALA A 194 -11.44 -2.41 -6.36
N TRP A 195 -11.27 -3.01 -5.17
CA TRP A 195 -11.98 -4.24 -4.79
C TRP A 195 -13.50 -4.02 -4.72
N HIS A 196 -13.95 -2.95 -4.08
CA HIS A 196 -15.36 -2.56 -3.95
C HIS A 196 -16.05 -2.45 -5.31
N ILE A 197 -15.46 -1.71 -6.26
CA ILE A 197 -16.01 -1.56 -7.62
C ILE A 197 -16.20 -2.92 -8.31
N ARG A 198 -15.29 -3.87 -8.06
CA ARG A 198 -15.31 -5.17 -8.69
C ARG A 198 -16.24 -6.17 -7.99
N ASN A 199 -16.50 -5.98 -6.70
CA ASN A 199 -17.34 -6.85 -5.90
C ASN A 199 -18.71 -6.22 -5.65
N GLU A 200 -19.41 -5.89 -6.74
CA GLU A 200 -20.80 -5.42 -6.74
C GLU A 200 -21.05 -4.23 -5.79
N CYS A 201 -20.04 -3.39 -5.60
CA CYS A 201 -20.11 -2.23 -4.71
C CYS A 201 -20.41 -2.58 -3.25
N GLU A 202 -19.99 -3.77 -2.81
CA GLU A 202 -20.14 -4.16 -1.42
C GLU A 202 -19.32 -3.23 -0.51
N SER A 203 -20.01 -2.57 0.41
CA SER A 203 -19.39 -1.61 1.34
C SER A 203 -19.05 -2.25 2.67
N PRO A 204 -17.92 -1.87 3.32
CA PRO A 204 -17.53 -2.42 4.60
C PRO A 204 -18.42 -1.93 5.73
N SER A 205 -18.81 -2.85 6.64
CA SER A 205 -19.43 -2.47 7.91
C SER A 205 -18.44 -1.87 8.89
N ARG A 206 -17.16 -2.24 8.76
CA ARG A 206 -16.07 -1.76 9.62
C ARG A 206 -14.73 -1.83 8.93
N TRP A 207 -13.78 -1.07 9.46
CA TRP A 207 -12.40 -1.02 8.99
C TRP A 207 -11.42 -1.15 10.15
N ILE A 208 -10.47 -2.08 10.04
CA ILE A 208 -9.39 -2.26 10.99
C ILE A 208 -8.10 -1.72 10.36
N LEU A 209 -7.41 -0.86 11.08
CA LEU A 209 -6.22 -0.19 10.59
C LEU A 209 -4.99 -0.68 11.34
N TYR A 210 -4.03 -1.26 10.62
CA TYR A 210 -2.74 -1.63 11.17
C TYR A 210 -1.60 -0.84 10.52
N HIS A 211 -0.69 -0.38 11.38
CA HIS A 211 0.58 0.23 10.99
C HIS A 211 1.71 -0.62 11.56
N TRP A 212 2.39 -1.40 10.71
CA TRP A 212 3.38 -2.40 11.15
C TRP A 212 2.85 -3.41 12.19
N GLY A 213 1.58 -3.76 12.07
CA GLY A 213 0.92 -4.65 13.02
C GLY A 213 0.40 -3.96 14.29
N GLU A 214 0.73 -2.71 14.53
CA GLU A 214 0.18 -1.87 15.59
C GLU A 214 -1.22 -1.39 15.22
N LEU A 215 -2.19 -1.53 16.11
CA LEU A 215 -3.55 -1.09 15.87
C LEU A 215 -3.65 0.44 15.85
N ARG A 216 -4.43 1.00 14.93
CA ARG A 216 -4.73 2.42 14.81
C ARG A 216 -6.22 2.66 14.93
N PHE A 217 -6.62 3.70 15.65
CA PHE A 217 -8.02 4.02 15.91
C PHE A 217 -8.55 5.15 15.03
N LYS A 218 -7.68 5.79 14.23
CA LYS A 218 -8.05 7.01 13.51
C LYS A 218 -7.48 7.02 12.09
N MET A 219 -8.30 7.54 11.20
CA MET A 219 -7.87 8.11 9.92
C MET A 219 -7.84 9.64 10.04
N GLY A 220 -6.98 10.30 9.27
CA GLY A 220 -7.06 11.76 9.13
C GLY A 220 -8.43 12.20 8.60
N ALA A 221 -8.93 13.34 9.06
CA ALA A 221 -10.28 13.82 8.76
C ALA A 221 -10.57 13.87 7.25
N TRP A 222 -9.62 14.33 6.44
CA TRP A 222 -9.76 14.37 4.98
C TRP A 222 -9.98 12.97 4.38
N LEU A 223 -9.19 11.98 4.82
CA LEU A 223 -9.29 10.61 4.34
C LEU A 223 -10.60 9.96 4.78
N ARG A 224 -11.04 10.20 6.01
CA ARG A 224 -12.30 9.71 6.55
C ARG A 224 -13.48 10.22 5.72
N THR A 225 -13.51 11.52 5.41
CA THR A 225 -14.57 12.09 4.55
C THR A 225 -14.51 11.53 3.13
N LEU A 226 -13.31 11.29 2.58
CA LEU A 226 -13.18 10.63 1.28
C LEU A 226 -13.73 9.19 1.31
N THR A 227 -13.45 8.42 2.36
CA THR A 227 -13.99 7.05 2.49
C THR A 227 -15.50 7.06 2.67
N GLU A 228 -16.04 7.97 3.46
CA GLU A 228 -17.49 8.18 3.61
C GLU A 228 -18.15 8.49 2.27
N ALA A 229 -17.60 9.44 1.51
CA ALA A 229 -18.09 9.78 0.17
C ALA A 229 -17.99 8.61 -0.81
N THR A 230 -16.96 7.77 -0.69
CA THR A 230 -16.67 6.69 -1.64
C THR A 230 -17.55 5.48 -1.43
N PHE A 231 -17.86 5.13 -0.18
CA PHE A 231 -18.62 3.94 0.20
C PHE A 231 -20.09 4.22 0.57
N ASP A 232 -20.57 5.46 0.33
CA ASP A 232 -21.93 5.93 0.66
C ASP A 232 -22.28 5.81 2.15
N GLY A 233 -21.29 5.91 3.01
CA GLY A 233 -21.43 5.86 4.45
C GLY A 233 -20.08 5.80 5.15
N GLU A 234 -20.03 6.24 6.40
CA GLU A 234 -18.82 6.20 7.18
C GLU A 234 -18.55 4.77 7.70
N PRO A 235 -17.51 4.07 7.23
CA PRO A 235 -17.14 2.80 7.80
C PRO A 235 -16.66 2.99 9.24
N PHE A 236 -17.19 2.18 10.14
CA PHE A 236 -16.76 2.19 11.55
C PHE A 236 -15.29 1.76 11.65
N ILE A 237 -14.43 2.63 12.21
CA ILE A 237 -13.05 2.27 12.52
C ILE A 237 -13.04 1.46 13.81
N GLU A 238 -12.73 0.15 13.68
CA GLU A 238 -12.78 -0.78 14.79
C GLU A 238 -11.52 -0.73 15.64
N GLY A 239 -11.66 -0.43 16.90
CA GLY A 239 -10.57 -0.36 17.90
C GLY A 239 -10.65 -1.46 18.94
N PHE A 240 -11.68 -2.31 18.91
CA PHE A 240 -11.91 -3.40 19.88
C PHE A 240 -11.93 -2.94 21.34
N GLU A 241 -12.35 -1.69 21.61
CA GLU A 241 -12.36 -1.13 22.98
C GLU A 241 -13.27 -1.91 23.92
N TRP A 242 -14.30 -2.56 23.36
CA TRP A 242 -15.27 -3.38 24.07
C TRP A 242 -14.76 -4.81 24.39
N ALA A 243 -13.70 -5.27 23.72
CA ALA A 243 -13.20 -6.64 23.84
C ALA A 243 -12.07 -6.76 24.88
N ASN A 244 -11.94 -7.94 25.47
CA ASN A 244 -10.77 -8.28 26.26
C ASN A 244 -9.58 -8.60 25.33
N ASN A 245 -8.37 -8.14 25.66
CA ASN A 245 -7.16 -8.37 24.86
C ASN A 245 -6.83 -9.84 24.62
N SER A 246 -7.28 -10.73 25.50
CA SER A 246 -7.02 -12.16 25.41
C SER A 246 -8.04 -12.93 24.57
N GLU A 247 -9.19 -12.31 24.24
CA GLU A 247 -10.28 -12.98 23.51
C GLU A 247 -10.14 -12.79 22.01
N PRO A 248 -10.30 -13.87 21.22
CA PRO A 248 -10.27 -13.78 19.78
C PRO A 248 -11.53 -13.07 19.22
N ILE A 249 -11.33 -12.30 18.16
CA ILE A 249 -12.42 -11.67 17.41
C ILE A 249 -12.33 -12.19 15.97
N CYS A 250 -13.36 -12.91 15.54
CA CYS A 250 -13.47 -13.49 14.22
C CYS A 250 -14.41 -12.68 13.34
N PHE A 251 -14.23 -12.74 12.03
CA PHE A 251 -15.00 -11.96 11.07
C PHE A 251 -15.75 -12.90 10.12
N GLU A 252 -17.05 -12.63 9.94
CA GLU A 252 -17.88 -13.36 8.98
C GLU A 252 -17.33 -13.23 7.55
N LYS A 253 -16.89 -12.04 7.18
CA LYS A 253 -16.20 -11.76 5.92
C LYS A 253 -15.12 -10.72 6.15
N ALA A 254 -13.90 -11.02 5.74
CA ALA A 254 -12.78 -10.09 5.86
C ALA A 254 -12.01 -9.99 4.55
N VAL A 255 -11.61 -8.78 4.18
CA VAL A 255 -10.70 -8.51 3.05
C VAL A 255 -9.50 -7.75 3.58
N VAL A 256 -8.33 -8.34 3.37
CA VAL A 256 -7.05 -7.84 3.88
C VAL A 256 -6.22 -7.31 2.73
N MET A 257 -5.73 -6.10 2.86
CA MET A 257 -4.83 -5.50 1.88
C MET A 257 -3.70 -4.72 2.53
N ARG A 258 -2.56 -4.71 1.85
CA ARG A 258 -1.45 -3.81 2.18
C ARG A 258 -1.57 -2.49 1.41
N HIS A 259 -0.81 -1.50 1.89
CA HIS A 259 -0.87 -0.12 1.44
C HIS A 259 -0.50 0.11 -0.03
N ASN A 260 0.18 -0.79 -0.69
CA ASN A 260 0.58 -0.57 -2.07
C ASN A 260 -0.52 -0.98 -3.06
N GLU A 261 -0.60 -0.28 -4.16
CA GLU A 261 -1.49 -0.57 -5.28
C GLU A 261 -0.91 -1.69 -6.18
N GLY A 262 -0.12 -2.59 -5.58
CA GLY A 262 0.59 -3.63 -6.29
C GLY A 262 -0.34 -4.49 -7.13
N GLY A 263 0.08 -4.77 -8.35
CA GLY A 263 -0.69 -5.56 -9.30
C GLY A 263 -1.67 -4.77 -10.16
N MET A 264 -2.21 -3.63 -9.70
CA MET A 264 -3.17 -2.85 -10.49
C MET A 264 -2.57 -2.31 -11.79
N SER A 265 -3.26 -2.56 -12.90
CA SER A 265 -2.97 -1.94 -14.20
C SER A 265 -3.24 -0.43 -14.16
N ARG A 266 -2.67 0.29 -15.13
CA ARG A 266 -2.96 1.73 -15.28
C ARG A 266 -4.44 2.01 -15.52
N VAL A 267 -5.10 1.18 -16.30
CA VAL A 267 -6.55 1.31 -16.60
C VAL A 267 -7.34 1.19 -15.31
N ARG A 268 -7.06 0.15 -14.52
CA ARG A 268 -7.76 -0.10 -13.26
C ARG A 268 -7.56 1.01 -12.24
N ARG A 269 -6.34 1.56 -12.15
CA ARG A 269 -6.08 2.73 -11.30
C ARG A 269 -6.88 3.94 -11.75
N MET A 270 -6.89 4.24 -13.04
CA MET A 270 -7.67 5.36 -13.59
C MET A 270 -9.17 5.23 -13.31
N GLU A 271 -9.74 4.04 -13.45
CA GLU A 271 -11.14 3.76 -13.10
C GLU A 271 -11.41 4.03 -11.61
N THR A 272 -10.51 3.55 -10.74
CA THR A 272 -10.62 3.71 -9.29
C THR A 272 -10.56 5.20 -8.90
N TYR A 273 -9.61 5.95 -9.44
CA TYR A 273 -9.52 7.39 -9.17
C TYR A 273 -10.70 8.18 -9.74
N ASP A 274 -11.21 7.80 -10.91
CA ASP A 274 -12.42 8.44 -11.46
C ASP A 274 -13.65 8.15 -10.62
N TYR A 275 -13.77 6.92 -10.11
CA TYR A 275 -14.86 6.56 -9.21
C TYR A 275 -14.83 7.43 -7.95
N MET A 276 -13.69 7.51 -7.26
CA MET A 276 -13.53 8.35 -6.07
C MET A 276 -13.80 9.83 -6.37
N ARG A 277 -13.32 10.33 -7.51
CA ARG A 277 -13.59 11.72 -7.96
C ARG A 277 -15.08 12.00 -8.10
N ARG A 278 -15.81 11.09 -8.77
CA ARG A 278 -17.26 11.27 -8.96
C ARG A 278 -17.99 11.23 -7.62
N LYS A 279 -17.68 10.25 -6.77
CA LYS A 279 -18.28 10.11 -5.45
C LYS A 279 -18.00 11.34 -4.56
N ALA A 280 -16.76 11.82 -4.54
CA ALA A 280 -16.42 13.03 -3.80
C ALA A 280 -17.18 14.26 -4.29
N ARG A 281 -17.34 14.42 -5.61
CA ARG A 281 -18.13 15.52 -6.19
C ARG A 281 -19.62 15.41 -5.85
N ALA A 282 -20.19 14.21 -5.95
CA ALA A 282 -21.57 13.96 -5.58
C ALA A 282 -21.81 14.26 -4.10
N TYR A 283 -20.97 13.75 -3.22
CA TYR A 283 -21.02 13.99 -1.77
C TYR A 283 -20.96 15.49 -1.43
N CYS A 284 -20.13 16.26 -2.13
CA CYS A 284 -19.97 17.69 -1.92
C CYS A 284 -20.93 18.56 -2.75
N ASN A 285 -21.91 17.99 -3.44
CA ASN A 285 -22.87 18.68 -4.30
C ASN A 285 -22.20 19.62 -5.32
N VAL A 286 -21.13 19.19 -5.97
CA VAL A 286 -20.38 19.97 -6.96
C VAL A 286 -21.01 19.79 -8.33
N SER A 287 -21.71 20.82 -8.82
CA SER A 287 -22.14 20.95 -10.22
C SER A 287 -21.06 21.67 -11.03
N LEU A 288 -20.76 21.15 -12.23
CA LEU A 288 -19.73 21.69 -13.12
C LEU A 288 -20.29 22.41 -14.33
N GLU A 289 -21.63 22.40 -14.52
CA GLU A 289 -22.25 22.81 -15.78
C GLU A 289 -22.08 24.33 -16.05
N ASP A 290 -22.23 25.16 -15.03
CA ASP A 290 -22.16 26.61 -15.19
C ASP A 290 -20.77 27.26 -15.02
N ALA A 291 -19.83 26.50 -14.41
CA ALA A 291 -18.56 27.09 -13.99
C ALA A 291 -17.45 27.05 -15.06
N ARG A 292 -17.66 26.35 -16.17
CA ARG A 292 -16.62 26.06 -17.18
C ARG A 292 -16.72 26.84 -18.48
N ILE A 293 -17.77 27.60 -18.65
CA ILE A 293 -18.00 28.42 -19.85
C ILE A 293 -17.95 29.86 -19.43
N ASN A 294 -17.16 30.68 -20.11
CA ASN A 294 -17.17 32.14 -19.90
C ASN A 294 -18.40 32.78 -20.58
N ASN A 295 -18.65 34.06 -20.27
CA ASN A 295 -19.77 34.82 -20.83
C ASN A 295 -19.79 34.93 -22.37
N LYS A 296 -18.71 34.45 -23.05
CA LYS A 296 -18.58 34.43 -24.51
C LYS A 296 -18.72 33.02 -25.10
N GLY A 297 -19.12 32.02 -24.28
CA GLY A 297 -19.21 30.62 -24.72
C GLY A 297 -17.86 29.88 -24.89
N LEU A 298 -16.76 30.52 -24.50
CA LEU A 298 -15.43 29.90 -24.56
C LEU A 298 -15.12 29.12 -23.28
N PRO A 299 -14.37 28.00 -23.38
CA PRO A 299 -14.00 27.23 -22.21
C PRO A 299 -13.08 28.03 -21.28
N GLY A 300 -13.51 28.21 -20.05
CA GLY A 300 -12.69 28.79 -18.99
C GLY A 300 -11.49 27.90 -18.64
N ILE A 301 -10.37 28.52 -18.22
CA ILE A 301 -9.17 27.83 -17.72
C ILE A 301 -8.98 28.19 -16.25
N GLY A 302 -9.10 27.20 -15.36
CA GLY A 302 -8.80 27.35 -13.94
C GLY A 302 -7.32 27.14 -13.67
N LEU A 303 -6.60 28.18 -13.24
CA LEU A 303 -5.22 28.08 -12.77
C LEU A 303 -5.22 28.25 -11.25
N THR A 304 -4.81 27.21 -10.52
CA THR A 304 -4.78 27.21 -9.06
C THR A 304 -3.36 27.18 -8.52
N LEU A 305 -3.00 28.18 -7.74
CA LEU A 305 -1.82 28.15 -6.88
C LEU A 305 -2.23 27.55 -5.54
N PHE A 306 -1.88 26.28 -5.32
CA PHE A 306 -2.20 25.57 -4.10
C PHE A 306 -1.03 25.65 -3.15
N MET A 307 -1.04 26.70 -2.35
CA MET A 307 0.06 27.13 -1.49
C MET A 307 0.12 26.33 -0.19
N ARG A 308 1.22 26.49 0.50
CA ARG A 308 1.40 25.94 1.84
C ARG A 308 2.18 26.92 2.70
N THR A 309 1.98 26.86 4.01
CA THR A 309 2.75 27.59 5.02
C THR A 309 3.89 26.73 5.58
N GLY A 310 4.89 27.38 6.14
CA GLY A 310 6.01 26.69 6.82
C GLY A 310 7.02 26.00 5.86
N PRO A 311 7.44 24.76 6.17
CA PRO A 311 8.38 24.02 5.35
C PRO A 311 7.95 23.89 3.90
N ARG A 312 8.88 24.08 2.98
CA ARG A 312 8.63 24.00 1.53
C ARG A 312 7.64 25.05 0.98
N SER A 313 7.31 26.10 1.72
CA SER A 313 6.61 27.26 1.15
C SER A 313 7.56 28.06 0.25
N PHE A 314 6.99 28.89 -0.63
CA PHE A 314 7.80 29.86 -1.39
C PHE A 314 8.39 30.92 -0.46
N ARG A 315 9.63 31.38 -0.73
CA ARG A 315 10.26 32.48 0.03
C ARG A 315 9.53 33.80 -0.20
N ASN A 316 9.09 34.02 -1.43
CA ASN A 316 8.36 35.22 -1.84
C ASN A 316 7.07 34.79 -2.57
N GLU A 317 6.01 34.53 -1.80
CA GLU A 317 4.73 34.08 -2.33
C GLU A 317 4.09 35.11 -3.23
N SER A 318 4.13 36.40 -2.85
CA SER A 318 3.53 37.50 -3.64
C SER A 318 4.16 37.61 -5.03
N ALA A 319 5.48 37.47 -5.13
CA ALA A 319 6.15 37.49 -6.44
C ALA A 319 5.76 36.26 -7.29
N VAL A 320 5.65 35.08 -6.70
CA VAL A 320 5.16 33.88 -7.42
C VAL A 320 3.74 34.10 -7.91
N ILE A 321 2.85 34.57 -7.05
CA ILE A 321 1.45 34.88 -7.41
C ILE A 321 1.44 35.88 -8.58
N GLY A 322 2.17 37.00 -8.51
CA GLY A 322 2.22 38.00 -9.55
C GLY A 322 2.70 37.51 -10.91
N ILE A 323 3.65 36.51 -10.93
CA ILE A 323 4.09 35.90 -12.19
C ILE A 323 2.95 35.11 -12.84
N PHE A 324 2.29 34.23 -12.09
CA PHE A 324 1.21 33.40 -12.62
C PHE A 324 -0.04 34.27 -12.98
N GLU A 325 -0.33 35.31 -12.21
CA GLU A 325 -1.39 36.28 -12.50
C GLU A 325 -1.13 36.98 -13.83
N LYS A 326 0.07 37.50 -14.03
CA LYS A 326 0.51 38.16 -15.27
C LYS A 326 0.39 37.25 -16.49
N GLU A 327 0.77 35.95 -16.35
CA GLU A 327 0.67 35.01 -17.45
C GLU A 327 -0.80 34.56 -17.70
N CYS A 328 -1.60 34.38 -16.65
CA CYS A 328 -3.03 34.08 -16.75
C CYS A 328 -3.79 35.17 -17.43
N ALA A 329 -3.50 36.45 -17.10
CA ALA A 329 -4.15 37.63 -17.71
C ALA A 329 -3.95 37.75 -19.24
N LYS A 330 -2.90 37.13 -19.79
CA LYS A 330 -2.65 37.09 -21.24
C LYS A 330 -3.52 36.06 -21.97
N VAL A 331 -4.21 35.19 -21.26
CA VAL A 331 -4.99 34.08 -21.83
C VAL A 331 -6.47 34.33 -21.55
N GLU A 332 -7.24 34.57 -22.60
CA GLU A 332 -8.68 34.81 -22.47
C GLU A 332 -9.38 33.63 -21.82
N GLY A 333 -10.21 33.89 -20.81
CA GLY A 333 -10.92 32.87 -20.02
C GLY A 333 -10.09 32.26 -18.89
N CYS A 334 -8.82 32.64 -18.71
CA CYS A 334 -8.04 32.19 -17.58
C CYS A 334 -8.45 32.86 -16.28
N LYS A 335 -8.67 32.07 -15.23
CA LYS A 335 -9.00 32.56 -13.88
C LYS A 335 -7.97 32.01 -12.90
N LEU A 336 -7.21 32.89 -12.24
CA LEU A 336 -6.30 32.54 -11.18
C LEU A 336 -7.06 32.39 -9.85
N MET A 337 -6.77 31.30 -9.14
CA MET A 337 -7.21 31.04 -7.79
C MET A 337 -5.98 30.78 -6.90
N VAL A 338 -5.95 31.37 -5.72
CA VAL A 338 -4.88 31.14 -4.72
C VAL A 338 -5.53 30.58 -3.47
N ALA A 339 -5.04 29.43 -3.01
CA ALA A 339 -5.62 28.71 -1.88
C ALA A 339 -4.57 28.01 -1.03
N TYR A 340 -4.88 27.79 0.25
CA TYR A 340 -4.07 27.06 1.20
C TYR A 340 -4.86 25.87 1.71
N SER A 341 -4.29 24.65 1.63
CA SER A 341 -5.01 23.43 2.00
C SER A 341 -5.49 23.42 3.45
N ASN A 342 -4.74 24.03 4.36
CA ASN A 342 -5.07 24.06 5.79
C ASN A 342 -6.30 24.92 6.12
N ASN A 343 -6.71 25.80 5.21
CA ASN A 343 -7.82 26.73 5.39
C ASN A 343 -9.11 26.23 4.73
N LEU A 344 -9.09 25.05 4.12
CA LEU A 344 -10.22 24.53 3.34
C LEU A 344 -10.72 23.22 3.93
N THR A 345 -12.02 23.09 4.06
CA THR A 345 -12.71 21.83 4.31
C THR A 345 -12.51 20.86 3.14
N PHE A 346 -12.85 19.59 3.34
CA PHE A 346 -12.78 18.59 2.27
C PHE A 346 -13.59 19.03 1.03
N CYS A 347 -14.84 19.44 1.23
CA CYS A 347 -15.71 19.84 0.11
C CYS A 347 -15.25 21.12 -0.60
N GLU A 348 -14.67 22.06 0.12
CA GLU A 348 -14.04 23.24 -0.51
C GLU A 348 -12.84 22.85 -1.36
N GLN A 349 -12.02 21.88 -0.92
CA GLN A 349 -10.93 21.33 -1.72
C GLN A 349 -11.46 20.59 -2.95
N VAL A 350 -12.51 19.78 -2.82
CA VAL A 350 -13.17 19.12 -3.96
C VAL A 350 -13.69 20.13 -4.97
N LYS A 351 -14.39 21.18 -4.50
CA LYS A 351 -14.91 22.25 -5.35
C LYS A 351 -13.78 23.00 -6.07
N LEU A 352 -12.73 23.39 -5.35
CA LEU A 352 -11.56 24.07 -5.91
C LEU A 352 -10.89 23.21 -7.00
N MET A 353 -10.59 21.95 -6.70
CA MET A 353 -9.94 21.04 -7.64
C MET A 353 -10.81 20.74 -8.87
N SER A 354 -12.13 20.69 -8.70
CA SER A 354 -13.07 20.48 -9.81
C SER A 354 -13.08 21.65 -10.82
N LEU A 355 -12.66 22.83 -10.40
CA LEU A 355 -12.54 24.03 -11.24
C LEU A 355 -11.11 24.24 -11.77
N THR A 356 -10.17 23.38 -11.37
CA THR A 356 -8.75 23.52 -11.67
C THR A 356 -8.35 22.71 -12.90
N ASP A 357 -7.75 23.39 -13.88
CA ASP A 357 -7.16 22.79 -15.07
C ASP A 357 -5.63 22.74 -14.97
N ILE A 358 -5.05 23.67 -14.22
CA ILE A 358 -3.62 23.76 -13.97
C ILE A 358 -3.42 23.96 -12.47
N LEU A 359 -2.76 22.98 -11.85
CA LEU A 359 -2.38 23.01 -10.43
C LEU A 359 -0.90 23.34 -10.30
N VAL A 360 -0.59 24.41 -9.60
CA VAL A 360 0.76 24.83 -9.26
C VAL A 360 0.94 24.70 -7.76
N SER A 361 1.88 23.89 -7.30
CA SER A 361 2.04 23.68 -5.87
C SER A 361 3.47 23.29 -5.47
N PRO A 362 3.94 23.74 -4.31
CA PRO A 362 5.08 23.15 -3.64
C PRO A 362 4.87 21.65 -3.37
N HIS A 363 5.94 20.87 -3.43
CA HIS A 363 5.90 19.44 -3.09
C HIS A 363 5.38 19.21 -1.68
N GLY A 364 4.41 18.33 -1.54
CA GLY A 364 3.83 17.97 -0.24
C GLY A 364 2.48 17.29 -0.34
N ALA A 365 2.01 16.77 0.79
CA ALA A 365 0.80 15.94 0.87
C ALA A 365 -0.45 16.62 0.26
N GLN A 366 -0.54 17.96 0.27
CA GLN A 366 -1.63 18.70 -0.37
C GLN A 366 -1.78 18.40 -1.87
N LEU A 367 -0.68 18.02 -2.57
CA LEU A 367 -0.74 17.62 -3.98
C LEU A 367 -1.54 16.35 -4.22
N THR A 368 -1.81 15.55 -3.17
CA THR A 368 -2.71 14.39 -3.26
C THR A 368 -4.08 14.78 -3.82
N ASN A 369 -4.55 16.01 -3.55
CA ASN A 369 -5.82 16.52 -4.06
C ASN A 369 -5.91 16.57 -5.60
N MET A 370 -4.79 16.46 -6.32
CA MET A 370 -4.79 16.54 -7.79
C MET A 370 -5.73 15.52 -8.47
N PHE A 371 -5.94 14.35 -7.88
CA PHE A 371 -6.82 13.35 -8.48
C PHE A 371 -8.30 13.80 -8.54
N LEU A 372 -8.67 14.81 -7.76
CA LEU A 372 -10.01 15.41 -7.77
C LEU A 372 -10.23 16.34 -8.97
N MET A 373 -9.17 16.75 -9.68
CA MET A 373 -9.26 17.51 -10.94
C MET A 373 -9.78 16.60 -12.07
N ASP A 374 -10.19 17.20 -13.19
CA ASP A 374 -10.55 16.41 -14.37
C ASP A 374 -9.34 15.75 -15.02
N ARG A 375 -9.59 14.63 -15.72
CA ARG A 375 -8.55 14.01 -16.56
C ARG A 375 -7.93 15.02 -17.51
N ASN A 376 -6.68 14.82 -17.84
CA ASN A 376 -5.84 15.70 -18.66
C ASN A 376 -5.48 17.06 -18.03
N SER A 377 -5.93 17.39 -16.82
CA SER A 377 -5.45 18.58 -16.11
C SER A 377 -3.94 18.49 -15.84
N SER A 378 -3.31 19.67 -15.75
CA SER A 378 -1.85 19.80 -15.67
C SER A 378 -1.39 20.08 -14.23
N VAL A 379 -0.24 19.53 -13.85
CA VAL A 379 0.37 19.73 -12.51
C VAL A 379 1.79 20.23 -12.66
N MET A 380 2.09 21.37 -12.02
CA MET A 380 3.42 21.96 -11.93
C MET A 380 3.90 21.87 -10.48
N GLU A 381 5.00 21.16 -10.25
CA GLU A 381 5.52 20.85 -8.92
C GLU A 381 6.82 21.58 -8.61
N PHE A 382 6.99 22.04 -7.37
CA PHE A 382 8.13 22.85 -6.96
C PHE A 382 8.81 22.25 -5.73
N PHE A 383 10.14 22.17 -5.77
CA PHE A 383 10.97 21.60 -4.71
C PHE A 383 11.98 22.58 -4.16
N PRO A 384 12.27 22.58 -2.85
CA PRO A 384 13.40 23.27 -2.30
C PRO A 384 14.73 22.63 -2.76
N LYS A 385 15.83 23.35 -2.58
CA LYS A 385 17.18 22.85 -2.86
C LYS A 385 17.46 21.53 -2.14
N GLY A 386 18.18 20.64 -2.79
CA GLY A 386 18.70 19.40 -2.21
C GLY A 386 17.67 18.29 -2.00
N TRP A 387 16.37 18.58 -2.08
CA TRP A 387 15.30 17.58 -1.87
C TRP A 387 15.51 16.31 -2.69
N LEU A 388 15.89 16.46 -3.95
CA LEU A 388 16.05 15.35 -4.87
C LEU A 388 17.12 14.35 -4.49
N LYS A 389 18.26 14.84 -4.02
CA LYS A 389 19.41 13.98 -3.70
C LYS A 389 19.02 12.95 -2.64
N LEU A 390 18.15 13.32 -1.72
CA LEU A 390 17.86 12.55 -0.50
C LEU A 390 16.44 11.95 -0.43
N ALA A 391 15.49 12.48 -1.20
CA ALA A 391 14.11 12.01 -1.17
C ALA A 391 13.91 10.64 -1.84
N GLY A 392 14.90 10.14 -2.59
CA GLY A 392 14.79 8.86 -3.30
C GLY A 392 13.51 8.78 -4.14
N VAL A 393 12.75 7.72 -3.94
CA VAL A 393 11.47 7.51 -4.64
C VAL A 393 10.39 8.53 -4.27
N GLY A 394 10.50 9.17 -3.10
CA GLY A 394 9.54 10.19 -2.64
C GLY A 394 9.39 11.39 -3.57
N GLN A 395 10.40 11.66 -4.42
CA GLN A 395 10.33 12.71 -5.42
C GLN A 395 9.32 12.44 -6.55
N TYR A 396 8.95 11.17 -6.77
CA TYR A 396 8.09 10.76 -7.89
C TYR A 396 6.64 10.53 -7.49
N VAL A 397 6.30 10.58 -6.20
CA VAL A 397 4.97 10.18 -5.70
C VAL A 397 3.84 10.95 -6.39
N TYR A 398 3.99 12.25 -6.64
CA TYR A 398 2.95 13.03 -7.30
C TYR A 398 2.97 12.91 -8.83
N HIS A 399 4.11 12.55 -9.41
CA HIS A 399 4.16 12.10 -10.80
C HIS A 399 3.36 10.80 -10.98
N TRP A 400 3.47 9.87 -10.02
CA TRP A 400 2.69 8.63 -10.06
C TRP A 400 1.19 8.89 -9.89
N ILE A 401 0.77 9.66 -8.88
CA ILE A 401 -0.65 10.01 -8.74
C ILE A 401 -1.18 10.67 -10.02
N ALA A 402 -0.46 11.63 -10.59
CA ALA A 402 -0.86 12.28 -11.82
C ALA A 402 -1.10 11.24 -12.94
N SER A 403 -0.15 10.32 -13.15
CA SER A 403 -0.28 9.25 -14.12
C SER A 403 -1.45 8.32 -13.86
N TRP A 404 -1.66 7.93 -12.58
CA TRP A 404 -2.71 7.00 -12.18
C TRP A 404 -4.11 7.59 -12.25
N SER A 405 -4.24 8.88 -11.98
CA SER A 405 -5.51 9.59 -12.00
C SER A 405 -5.83 10.28 -13.33
N GLY A 406 -4.96 10.09 -14.34
CA GLY A 406 -5.15 10.64 -15.69
C GLY A 406 -4.76 12.09 -15.84
N MET A 407 -3.97 12.65 -14.90
CA MET A 407 -3.43 14.00 -14.97
C MET A 407 -2.12 14.04 -15.77
N LYS A 408 -1.71 15.22 -16.20
CA LYS A 408 -0.43 15.50 -16.85
C LYS A 408 0.53 16.15 -15.85
N HIS A 409 1.57 15.43 -15.43
CA HIS A 409 2.65 16.06 -14.66
C HIS A 409 3.57 16.81 -15.62
N GLN A 410 3.56 18.14 -15.55
CA GLN A 410 4.28 19.06 -16.45
C GLN A 410 5.76 19.23 -16.08
N GLY A 411 6.25 18.42 -15.15
CA GLY A 411 7.59 18.50 -14.62
C GLY A 411 7.67 19.14 -13.24
N ALA A 412 8.89 19.21 -12.75
CA ALA A 412 9.19 19.73 -11.42
C ALA A 412 10.33 20.75 -11.50
N TRP A 413 10.09 21.94 -10.95
CA TRP A 413 11.17 22.90 -10.73
C TRP A 413 11.87 22.64 -9.40
N ARG A 414 13.19 22.65 -9.43
CA ARG A 414 14.05 22.40 -8.27
C ARG A 414 14.87 23.64 -8.02
N ASP A 415 14.67 24.22 -6.85
CA ASP A 415 15.42 25.41 -6.47
C ASP A 415 16.93 25.13 -6.51
N PRO A 416 17.70 25.78 -7.38
CA PRO A 416 19.17 25.63 -7.37
C PRO A 416 19.80 26.36 -6.21
N GLU A 417 19.08 27.35 -5.65
CA GLU A 417 19.55 28.22 -4.59
C GLU A 417 18.93 27.84 -3.25
N GLY A 418 19.66 28.01 -2.19
CA GLY A 418 19.24 27.71 -0.84
C GLY A 418 20.44 27.34 0.01
N GLU A 419 20.24 27.29 1.30
CA GLU A 419 21.35 26.96 2.22
C GLU A 419 21.83 25.53 2.00
N PRO A 420 23.14 25.30 1.95
CA PRO A 420 23.70 23.96 1.91
C PRO A 420 23.44 23.25 3.24
N CYS A 421 23.40 21.93 3.23
CA CYS A 421 23.34 21.17 4.46
C CYS A 421 24.62 21.40 5.29
N PRO A 422 24.51 21.77 6.56
CA PRO A 422 25.68 21.95 7.42
C PRO A 422 26.34 20.61 7.83
N PHE A 423 25.69 19.47 7.54
CA PHE A 423 26.16 18.13 7.88
C PHE A 423 26.23 17.24 6.63
N PRO A 424 27.12 17.54 5.65
CA PRO A 424 27.12 16.87 4.35
C PRO A 424 27.38 15.35 4.42
N GLU A 425 27.94 14.87 5.52
CA GLU A 425 28.25 13.46 5.79
C GLU A 425 27.03 12.67 6.31
N ASP A 426 25.97 13.35 6.75
CA ASP A 426 24.78 12.72 7.31
C ASP A 426 23.53 13.00 6.45
N ASP A 427 23.19 12.04 5.61
CA ASP A 427 22.03 12.12 4.72
C ASP A 427 20.70 12.31 5.46
N ARG A 428 20.56 11.81 6.69
CA ARG A 428 19.32 11.97 7.48
C ARG A 428 19.14 13.39 7.97
N TRP A 429 20.21 13.99 8.48
CA TRP A 429 20.18 15.39 8.89
C TRP A 429 20.00 16.32 7.70
N CYS A 430 20.72 16.07 6.60
CA CYS A 430 20.52 16.82 5.37
C CYS A 430 19.10 16.71 4.82
N MET A 431 18.49 15.52 4.88
CA MET A 431 17.08 15.35 4.50
C MET A 431 16.15 16.23 5.34
N SER A 432 16.39 16.30 6.65
CA SER A 432 15.61 17.16 7.55
C SER A 432 15.75 18.65 7.20
N VAL A 433 16.99 19.12 6.96
CA VAL A 433 17.28 20.51 6.56
C VAL A 433 16.56 20.86 5.25
N TYR A 434 16.76 20.07 4.20
CA TYR A 434 16.14 20.33 2.91
C TYR A 434 14.61 20.17 2.92
N LYS A 435 14.10 19.24 3.72
CA LYS A 435 12.66 19.09 3.94
C LYS A 435 12.03 20.30 4.63
N GLY A 436 12.80 20.99 5.47
CA GLY A 436 12.43 22.26 6.11
C GLY A 436 12.62 23.50 5.22
N GLY A 437 13.42 23.38 4.15
CA GLY A 437 13.81 24.48 3.28
C GLY A 437 12.63 25.13 2.57
N LYS A 438 12.76 26.44 2.29
CA LYS A 438 11.81 27.21 1.46
C LYS A 438 12.26 27.21 0.00
N ILE A 439 11.29 27.40 -0.92
CA ILE A 439 11.48 27.39 -2.36
C ILE A 439 11.75 28.84 -2.82
N GLY A 440 12.79 29.03 -3.61
CA GLY A 440 13.15 30.32 -4.20
C GLY A 440 12.29 30.70 -5.40
N LEU A 441 12.76 31.65 -6.16
CA LEU A 441 12.09 32.24 -7.29
C LEU A 441 13.02 32.30 -8.50
N ASN A 442 12.49 31.93 -9.67
CA ASN A 442 13.10 32.22 -10.97
C ASN A 442 12.03 32.77 -11.90
N GLU A 443 11.89 34.08 -11.95
CA GLU A 443 10.80 34.77 -12.69
C GLU A 443 10.79 34.37 -14.15
N THR A 444 11.93 34.42 -14.83
CA THR A 444 12.03 34.08 -16.26
C THR A 444 11.60 32.62 -16.53
N TYR A 445 12.05 31.71 -15.72
CA TYR A 445 11.71 30.29 -15.86
C TYR A 445 10.22 30.05 -15.57
N PHE A 446 9.67 30.61 -14.48
CA PHE A 446 8.28 30.41 -14.09
C PHE A 446 7.33 31.02 -15.11
N SER A 447 7.60 32.23 -15.60
CA SER A 447 6.80 32.89 -16.64
C SER A 447 6.78 32.06 -17.93
N LYS A 448 7.96 31.60 -18.41
CA LYS A 448 8.06 30.74 -19.60
C LYS A 448 7.30 29.42 -19.41
N TRP A 449 7.43 28.79 -18.23
CA TRP A 449 6.77 27.51 -17.92
C TRP A 449 5.24 27.71 -17.86
N ALA A 450 4.76 28.70 -17.12
CA ALA A 450 3.36 29.06 -17.04
C ALA A 450 2.75 29.32 -18.44
N LYS A 451 3.41 30.13 -19.28
CA LYS A 451 2.98 30.44 -20.65
C LYS A 451 2.83 29.15 -21.47
N ASN A 452 3.80 28.23 -21.41
CA ASN A 452 3.78 26.99 -22.19
C ASN A 452 2.60 26.09 -21.75
N VAL A 453 2.42 25.89 -20.45
CA VAL A 453 1.34 25.05 -19.89
C VAL A 453 -0.03 25.65 -20.18
N LEU A 454 -0.19 26.97 -20.01
CA LEU A 454 -1.44 27.69 -20.34
C LEU A 454 -1.82 27.52 -21.82
N ASN A 455 -0.86 27.66 -22.74
CA ASN A 455 -1.11 27.50 -24.18
C ASN A 455 -1.49 26.04 -24.51
N GLU A 456 -0.81 25.04 -23.91
CA GLU A 456 -1.17 23.64 -24.09
C GLU A 456 -2.60 23.35 -23.63
N VAL A 457 -2.96 23.83 -22.43
CA VAL A 457 -4.31 23.64 -21.87
C VAL A 457 -5.36 24.35 -22.72
N LYS A 458 -5.10 25.56 -23.17
CA LYS A 458 -5.99 26.31 -24.08
C LYS A 458 -6.28 25.54 -25.35
N THR A 459 -5.22 25.10 -26.05
CA THR A 459 -5.33 24.32 -27.29
C THR A 459 -6.17 23.05 -27.09
N ARG A 460 -5.86 22.29 -26.02
CA ARG A 460 -6.59 21.06 -25.68
C ARG A 460 -8.09 21.34 -25.45
N LYS A 461 -8.43 22.32 -24.62
CA LYS A 461 -9.83 22.64 -24.32
C LYS A 461 -10.62 23.08 -25.54
N THR A 462 -10.00 23.81 -26.45
CA THR A 462 -10.64 24.20 -27.72
C THR A 462 -10.98 22.96 -28.57
N VAL A 463 -10.08 21.96 -28.62
CA VAL A 463 -10.31 20.68 -29.33
C VAL A 463 -11.38 19.83 -28.63
N GLU A 464 -11.37 19.77 -27.30
CA GLU A 464 -12.37 19.00 -26.53
C GLU A 464 -13.79 19.53 -26.71
N VAL A 465 -13.98 20.88 -26.82
CA VAL A 465 -15.29 21.49 -27.10
C VAL A 465 -15.78 21.14 -28.50
N SER A 466 -14.89 21.12 -29.50
CA SER A 466 -15.26 20.75 -30.88
C SER A 466 -15.63 19.26 -31.02
N ASN A 467 -15.13 18.39 -30.16
CA ASN A 467 -15.34 16.93 -30.22
C ASN A 467 -16.47 16.41 -29.30
N LYS A 468 -17.12 17.25 -28.48
CA LYS A 468 -18.16 16.82 -27.52
C LYS A 468 -19.44 16.25 -28.14
N SER A 469 -19.61 16.21 -29.47
CA SER A 469 -20.81 15.69 -30.12
C SER A 469 -20.91 14.16 -30.14
N THR A 470 -19.93 13.39 -29.65
CA THR A 470 -19.86 11.92 -29.88
C THR A 470 -19.54 11.05 -28.66
N ALA A 471 -19.49 11.56 -27.45
CA ALA A 471 -19.14 10.75 -26.28
C ALA A 471 -20.35 10.06 -25.66
N SER A 472 -20.44 8.76 -25.84
CA SER A 472 -21.35 7.87 -25.09
C SER A 472 -20.89 7.76 -23.63
N THR A 473 -21.83 7.96 -22.70
CA THR A 473 -21.63 7.69 -21.26
C THR A 473 -21.51 6.19 -21.04
N SER A 474 -20.31 5.71 -20.67
CA SER A 474 -20.18 4.35 -20.14
C SER A 474 -20.92 4.25 -18.81
N SER A 475 -21.85 3.32 -18.73
CA SER A 475 -22.54 2.98 -17.48
C SER A 475 -21.52 2.57 -16.41
N CYS A 476 -21.54 3.26 -15.26
CA CYS A 476 -20.63 2.98 -14.17
C CYS A 476 -21.14 1.79 -13.34
N ALA A 477 -20.23 0.90 -12.94
CA ALA A 477 -20.54 -0.33 -12.22
C ALA A 477 -21.19 -0.11 -10.83
N CYS A 478 -21.08 1.11 -10.25
CA CYS A 478 -21.73 1.50 -9.00
C CYS A 478 -22.39 2.87 -9.22
N SER A 479 -23.65 2.88 -9.54
CA SER A 479 -24.47 4.09 -9.76
C SER A 479 -24.97 4.66 -8.44
#